data_18da7b97ccec7760ebbe627ead3615dd
#
_entry.id   18da7b97ccec7760ebbe627ead3615dd
#
_cell.length_a   1.000
_cell.length_b   1.000
_cell.length_c   1.000
_cell.angle_alpha   90.00
_cell.angle_beta   90.00
_cell.angle_gamma   90.00
#
_symmetry.space_group_name_H-M   'P 1'
#
loop_
_entity.id
_entity.type
_entity.pdbx_description
1 polymer ?
#
loop_
_entity_poly.entity_id
_entity_poly.type
_entity_poly.pdbx_seq_one_letter_code
_entity_poly.pdbx_strand_id
1 'polypeptide(L)'
;MESFALEKLAVKLNGTPLGAKDSLFTNLQDSRTCDENSLCFVRDSKFLVTLSPNTGAVITTEVLANEITATQNFIIVDNPYLAYAKATQLFFEKYNENNAKIEPKIGTNVTIGKNSVINGNCVIGDNVVIHDNVSIYSCTNIGSNSIIHSGTVIGSDGFGYAPKKGGWEKIAHLGGVVIGSDVEIGANCAIDRGALGNTIIKDGVKFDNHIHIAHNVEIGENTAIAGQSGVAGSVKIGKNCQIAGKVGIVGWLEITDNVTVMAGTLVTKSLKQPGVYSGVMPVQNHKDALKFAAKLKR
;
A
#
# COMPACT_ATOMS: atom_id res chain seq x y z
N MET A 1 -13.31 -18.90 -8.91
CA MET A 1 -13.30 -17.45 -9.24
C MET A 1 -13.76 -17.31 -10.69
N GLU A 2 -14.55 -16.28 -11.01
CA GLU A 2 -14.90 -16.02 -12.41
C GLU A 2 -13.67 -15.47 -13.10
N SER A 3 -13.39 -16.02 -14.25
CA SER A 3 -12.25 -15.66 -15.06
C SER A 3 -12.72 -14.77 -16.20
N PHE A 4 -11.85 -13.87 -16.62
CA PHE A 4 -12.08 -13.02 -17.79
C PHE A 4 -11.19 -13.50 -18.93
N ALA A 5 -11.78 -13.72 -20.12
CA ALA A 5 -11.00 -13.98 -21.33
C ALA A 5 -10.24 -12.72 -21.74
N LEU A 6 -9.03 -12.89 -22.30
CA LEU A 6 -8.18 -11.81 -22.80
C LEU A 6 -8.93 -10.84 -23.71
N GLU A 7 -9.69 -11.38 -24.67
CA GLU A 7 -10.47 -10.58 -25.61
C GLU A 7 -11.53 -9.72 -24.90
N LYS A 8 -12.25 -10.29 -23.92
CA LYS A 8 -13.26 -9.54 -23.14
C LYS A 8 -12.63 -8.43 -22.30
N LEU A 9 -11.47 -8.70 -21.68
CA LEU A 9 -10.71 -7.70 -20.95
C LEU A 9 -10.26 -6.56 -21.88
N ALA A 10 -9.70 -6.90 -23.04
CA ALA A 10 -9.25 -5.91 -24.00
C ALA A 10 -10.38 -4.96 -24.42
N VAL A 11 -11.57 -5.49 -24.74
CA VAL A 11 -12.76 -4.68 -25.06
C VAL A 11 -13.13 -3.74 -23.89
N LYS A 12 -13.19 -4.26 -22.67
CA LYS A 12 -13.53 -3.46 -21.48
C LYS A 12 -12.50 -2.36 -21.17
N LEU A 13 -11.24 -2.58 -21.52
CA LEU A 13 -10.14 -1.64 -21.30
C LEU A 13 -9.89 -0.71 -22.51
N ASN A 14 -10.69 -0.81 -23.59
CA ASN A 14 -10.51 -0.11 -24.84
C ASN A 14 -9.15 -0.38 -25.47
N GLY A 15 -8.69 -1.62 -25.43
CA GLY A 15 -7.42 -2.09 -25.95
C GLY A 15 -7.58 -3.16 -27.03
N THR A 16 -6.47 -3.54 -27.65
CA THR A 16 -6.39 -4.61 -28.65
C THR A 16 -5.74 -5.84 -28.02
N PRO A 17 -6.37 -7.04 -28.06
CA PRO A 17 -5.77 -8.25 -27.56
C PRO A 17 -4.72 -8.78 -28.53
N LEU A 18 -3.55 -9.18 -28.04
CA LEU A 18 -2.50 -9.88 -28.76
C LEU A 18 -2.21 -11.19 -28.01
N GLY A 19 -2.11 -12.30 -28.73
CA GLY A 19 -1.90 -13.64 -28.16
C GLY A 19 -3.17 -14.51 -28.13
N ALA A 20 -3.25 -15.43 -27.18
CA ALA A 20 -4.35 -16.39 -27.07
C ALA A 20 -5.61 -15.72 -26.47
N LYS A 21 -6.53 -15.32 -27.34
CA LYS A 21 -7.72 -14.51 -27.00
C LYS A 21 -8.63 -15.13 -25.94
N ASP A 22 -8.68 -16.47 -25.90
CA ASP A 22 -9.50 -17.23 -24.95
C ASP A 22 -8.80 -17.53 -23.63
N SER A 23 -7.53 -17.11 -23.45
CA SER A 23 -6.82 -17.25 -22.18
C SER A 23 -7.58 -16.55 -21.06
N LEU A 24 -7.71 -17.25 -19.92
CA LEU A 24 -8.54 -16.83 -18.79
C LEU A 24 -7.68 -16.27 -17.66
N PHE A 25 -8.03 -15.09 -17.17
CA PHE A 25 -7.35 -14.42 -16.06
C PHE A 25 -8.30 -14.20 -14.89
N THR A 26 -7.86 -14.54 -13.71
CA THR A 26 -8.65 -14.49 -12.46
C THR A 26 -8.24 -13.36 -11.53
N ASN A 27 -7.02 -12.83 -11.70
CA ASN A 27 -6.43 -11.83 -10.82
C ASN A 27 -5.74 -10.70 -11.58
N LEU A 28 -5.57 -9.59 -10.87
CA LEU A 28 -4.65 -8.51 -11.23
C LEU A 28 -3.56 -8.45 -10.16
N GLN A 29 -2.29 -8.56 -10.56
CA GLN A 29 -1.16 -8.64 -9.65
C GLN A 29 -0.06 -7.63 -9.99
N ASP A 30 0.84 -7.39 -9.04
CA ASP A 30 2.07 -6.63 -9.28
C ASP A 30 2.93 -7.36 -10.32
N SER A 31 3.56 -6.60 -11.22
CA SER A 31 4.37 -7.18 -12.31
C SER A 31 5.50 -8.11 -11.84
N ARG A 32 6.01 -7.89 -10.63
CA ARG A 32 7.09 -8.68 -10.03
C ARG A 32 6.64 -10.06 -9.52
N THR A 33 5.36 -10.21 -9.22
CA THR A 33 4.76 -11.41 -8.63
C THR A 33 3.65 -12.01 -9.49
N CYS A 34 3.43 -11.46 -10.69
CA CYS A 34 2.39 -11.90 -11.61
C CYS A 34 2.62 -13.37 -12.02
N ASP A 35 1.56 -14.16 -11.94
CA ASP A 35 1.55 -15.58 -12.32
C ASP A 35 0.81 -15.80 -13.66
N GLU A 36 0.77 -17.05 -14.12
CA GLU A 36 0.18 -17.46 -15.40
C GLU A 36 -1.34 -17.19 -15.52
N ASN A 37 -2.06 -17.09 -14.40
CA ASN A 37 -3.49 -16.82 -14.34
C ASN A 37 -3.81 -15.35 -14.06
N SER A 38 -2.80 -14.49 -14.06
CA SER A 38 -2.93 -13.11 -13.64
C SER A 38 -2.57 -12.13 -14.76
N LEU A 39 -3.18 -10.96 -14.66
CA LEU A 39 -2.90 -9.78 -15.47
C LEU A 39 -2.04 -8.81 -14.67
N CYS A 40 -1.04 -8.20 -15.29
CA CYS A 40 -0.33 -7.08 -14.73
C CYS A 40 -0.26 -5.91 -15.71
N PHE A 41 0.35 -4.80 -15.33
CA PHE A 41 0.58 -3.69 -16.26
C PHE A 41 2.04 -3.23 -16.23
N VAL A 42 2.53 -2.79 -17.39
CA VAL A 42 3.86 -2.19 -17.57
C VAL A 42 3.72 -0.92 -18.39
N ARG A 43 4.12 0.22 -17.82
CA ARG A 43 4.06 1.54 -18.48
C ARG A 43 5.43 2.15 -18.80
N ASP A 44 6.51 1.53 -18.32
CA ASP A 44 7.86 2.10 -18.41
C ASP A 44 8.87 0.95 -18.51
N SER A 45 9.86 1.06 -19.38
CA SER A 45 10.86 0.02 -19.66
C SER A 45 11.67 -0.38 -18.41
N LYS A 46 11.84 0.51 -17.44
CA LYS A 46 12.53 0.19 -16.16
C LYS A 46 11.89 -0.96 -15.38
N PHE A 47 10.59 -1.23 -15.59
CA PHE A 47 9.89 -2.33 -14.93
C PHE A 47 10.05 -3.67 -15.64
N LEU A 48 10.60 -3.69 -16.86
CA LEU A 48 10.83 -4.93 -17.61
C LEU A 48 11.81 -5.86 -16.89
N VAL A 49 12.84 -5.29 -16.26
CA VAL A 49 13.88 -6.05 -15.54
C VAL A 49 13.33 -6.84 -14.36
N THR A 50 12.23 -6.38 -13.79
CA THR A 50 11.59 -7.01 -12.62
C THR A 50 10.32 -7.77 -12.94
N LEU A 51 9.95 -7.86 -14.22
CA LEU A 51 8.76 -8.59 -14.65
C LEU A 51 8.91 -10.08 -14.35
N SER A 52 7.89 -10.65 -13.72
CA SER A 52 7.85 -12.10 -13.42
C SER A 52 7.96 -12.93 -14.72
N PRO A 53 8.80 -13.95 -14.75
CA PRO A 53 8.92 -14.84 -15.91
C PRO A 53 7.66 -15.69 -16.18
N ASN A 54 6.77 -15.79 -15.18
CA ASN A 54 5.53 -16.57 -15.27
C ASN A 54 4.30 -15.69 -15.53
N THR A 55 4.48 -14.47 -16.04
CA THR A 55 3.40 -13.52 -16.26
C THR A 55 2.38 -14.05 -17.27
N GLY A 56 1.10 -14.09 -16.88
CA GLY A 56 0.01 -14.57 -17.74
C GLY A 56 -0.31 -13.60 -18.87
N ALA A 57 -0.56 -12.31 -18.57
CA ALA A 57 -0.78 -11.27 -19.57
C ALA A 57 -0.36 -9.88 -19.06
N VAL A 58 -0.07 -8.97 -20.01
CA VAL A 58 0.40 -7.61 -19.68
C VAL A 58 -0.46 -6.55 -20.37
N ILE A 59 -0.94 -5.57 -19.62
CA ILE A 59 -1.49 -4.32 -20.14
C ILE A 59 -0.31 -3.39 -20.43
N THR A 60 -0.10 -3.00 -21.69
CA THR A 60 1.05 -2.19 -22.07
C THR A 60 0.84 -1.48 -23.40
N THR A 61 1.83 -0.70 -23.85
CA THR A 61 1.87 -0.12 -25.20
C THR A 61 2.46 -1.12 -26.19
N GLU A 62 2.20 -0.93 -27.49
CA GLU A 62 2.75 -1.76 -28.55
C GLU A 62 4.29 -1.78 -28.54
N VAL A 63 4.92 -0.64 -28.28
CA VAL A 63 6.38 -0.53 -28.21
C VAL A 63 6.96 -1.42 -27.10
N LEU A 64 6.41 -1.34 -25.90
CA LEU A 64 6.89 -2.15 -24.77
C LEU A 64 6.56 -3.64 -24.92
N ALA A 65 5.45 -3.98 -25.58
CA ALA A 65 5.10 -5.38 -25.84
C ALA A 65 6.18 -6.12 -26.64
N ASN A 66 6.82 -5.43 -27.59
CA ASN A 66 7.91 -5.99 -28.39
C ASN A 66 9.20 -6.28 -27.59
N GLU A 67 9.35 -5.70 -26.41
CA GLU A 67 10.50 -5.90 -25.51
C GLU A 67 10.22 -6.97 -24.44
N ILE A 68 8.96 -7.38 -24.24
CA ILE A 68 8.54 -8.34 -23.22
C ILE A 68 8.61 -9.75 -23.78
N THR A 69 9.40 -10.61 -23.12
CA THR A 69 9.54 -12.04 -23.45
C THR A 69 8.86 -12.99 -22.46
N ALA A 70 8.41 -12.48 -21.33
CA ALA A 70 7.81 -13.27 -20.25
C ALA A 70 6.42 -13.86 -20.60
N THR A 71 5.73 -13.27 -21.58
CA THR A 71 4.41 -13.74 -22.05
C THR A 71 4.22 -13.43 -23.53
N GLN A 72 3.24 -14.06 -24.15
CA GLN A 72 2.75 -13.76 -25.49
C GLN A 72 1.36 -13.09 -25.46
N ASN A 73 0.78 -12.88 -24.28
CA ASN A 73 -0.56 -12.34 -24.12
C ASN A 73 -0.49 -10.88 -23.68
N PHE A 74 -1.05 -9.99 -24.47
CA PHE A 74 -1.06 -8.55 -24.19
C PHE A 74 -2.44 -7.93 -24.41
N ILE A 75 -2.69 -6.86 -23.66
CA ILE A 75 -3.73 -5.89 -23.96
C ILE A 75 -3.02 -4.59 -24.33
N ILE A 76 -2.98 -4.29 -25.61
CA ILE A 76 -2.31 -3.11 -26.16
C ILE A 76 -3.23 -1.90 -26.01
N VAL A 77 -2.73 -0.86 -25.36
CA VAL A 77 -3.46 0.39 -25.06
C VAL A 77 -2.54 1.61 -25.20
N ASP A 78 -3.11 2.78 -25.47
CA ASP A 78 -2.35 4.03 -25.51
C ASP A 78 -1.88 4.48 -24.10
N ASN A 79 -2.69 4.23 -23.08
CA ASN A 79 -2.40 4.62 -21.69
C ASN A 79 -2.54 3.42 -20.74
N PRO A 80 -1.46 2.68 -20.50
CA PRO A 80 -1.46 1.50 -19.62
C PRO A 80 -1.89 1.81 -18.17
N TYR A 81 -1.58 3.01 -17.67
CA TYR A 81 -1.95 3.37 -16.30
C TYR A 81 -3.46 3.63 -16.13
N LEU A 82 -4.09 4.25 -17.13
CA LEU A 82 -5.54 4.42 -17.15
C LEU A 82 -6.26 3.07 -17.36
N ALA A 83 -5.74 2.22 -18.24
CA ALA A 83 -6.29 0.88 -18.43
C ALA A 83 -6.14 0.02 -17.16
N TYR A 84 -5.03 0.11 -16.46
CA TYR A 84 -4.84 -0.52 -15.15
C TYR A 84 -5.89 -0.05 -14.15
N ALA A 85 -6.14 1.27 -14.03
CA ALA A 85 -7.17 1.78 -13.12
C ALA A 85 -8.56 1.16 -13.41
N LYS A 86 -8.93 1.07 -14.68
CA LYS A 86 -10.18 0.39 -15.08
C LYS A 86 -10.17 -1.11 -14.77
N ALA A 87 -9.03 -1.77 -15.02
CA ALA A 87 -8.89 -3.18 -14.71
C ALA A 87 -9.08 -3.44 -13.22
N THR A 88 -8.50 -2.62 -12.32
CA THR A 88 -8.70 -2.78 -10.88
C THR A 88 -10.17 -2.75 -10.49
N GLN A 89 -10.98 -1.89 -11.10
CA GLN A 89 -12.41 -1.80 -10.82
C GLN A 89 -13.17 -3.06 -11.28
N LEU A 90 -12.82 -3.64 -12.43
CA LEU A 90 -13.44 -4.88 -12.93
C LEU A 90 -13.22 -6.08 -11.99
N PHE A 91 -12.01 -6.17 -11.40
CA PHE A 91 -11.70 -7.24 -10.45
C PHE A 91 -12.24 -6.95 -9.05
N PHE A 92 -12.41 -5.67 -8.67
CA PHE A 92 -12.77 -5.24 -7.33
C PHE A 92 -14.21 -5.63 -6.93
N GLU A 93 -15.19 -5.48 -7.80
CA GLU A 93 -16.58 -5.82 -7.50
C GLU A 93 -16.66 -7.24 -6.98
N LYS A 94 -16.05 -8.17 -7.71
CA LYS A 94 -16.05 -9.57 -7.35
C LYS A 94 -15.16 -9.90 -6.16
N TYR A 95 -14.03 -9.23 -6.04
CA TYR A 95 -13.15 -9.34 -4.88
C TYR A 95 -13.92 -9.01 -3.59
N ASN A 96 -14.67 -7.92 -3.58
CA ASN A 96 -15.48 -7.52 -2.43
C ASN A 96 -16.61 -8.50 -2.12
N GLU A 97 -17.37 -8.94 -3.13
CA GLU A 97 -18.43 -9.91 -2.94
C GLU A 97 -17.94 -11.24 -2.33
N ASN A 98 -16.82 -11.72 -2.80
CA ASN A 98 -16.23 -12.96 -2.29
C ASN A 98 -15.74 -12.80 -0.85
N ASN A 99 -15.03 -11.71 -0.55
CA ASN A 99 -14.48 -11.48 0.78
C ASN A 99 -15.56 -11.19 1.83
N ALA A 100 -16.64 -10.51 1.45
CA ALA A 100 -17.75 -10.24 2.36
C ALA A 100 -18.50 -11.50 2.82
N LYS A 101 -18.40 -12.61 2.06
CA LYS A 101 -19.06 -13.90 2.40
C LYS A 101 -18.26 -14.77 3.35
N ILE A 102 -17.00 -14.43 3.60
CA ILE A 102 -16.10 -15.21 4.47
C ILE A 102 -16.14 -14.59 5.86
N GLU A 103 -16.66 -15.32 6.83
CA GLU A 103 -16.67 -14.86 8.21
C GLU A 103 -15.25 -14.60 8.74
N PRO A 104 -15.04 -13.55 9.56
CA PRO A 104 -13.75 -13.30 10.18
C PRO A 104 -13.38 -14.43 11.15
N LYS A 105 -12.12 -14.82 11.14
CA LYS A 105 -11.57 -15.77 12.11
C LYS A 105 -11.03 -15.00 13.31
N ILE A 106 -11.62 -15.22 14.47
CA ILE A 106 -11.25 -14.55 15.73
C ILE A 106 -10.58 -15.58 16.63
N GLY A 107 -9.40 -15.25 17.12
CA GLY A 107 -8.63 -16.08 18.05
C GLY A 107 -9.22 -16.14 19.45
N THR A 108 -8.49 -16.74 20.37
CA THR A 108 -8.89 -16.90 21.78
C THR A 108 -8.58 -15.63 22.57
N ASN A 109 -9.39 -15.35 23.61
CA ASN A 109 -9.21 -14.21 24.51
C ASN A 109 -9.10 -12.84 23.82
N VAL A 110 -9.88 -12.64 22.74
CA VAL A 110 -9.95 -11.37 22.02
C VAL A 110 -11.00 -10.47 22.67
N THR A 111 -10.62 -9.22 22.90
CA THR A 111 -11.53 -8.18 23.39
C THR A 111 -11.90 -7.24 22.26
N ILE A 112 -13.20 -7.01 22.04
CA ILE A 112 -13.70 -6.10 20.99
C ILE A 112 -14.58 -5.04 21.66
N GLY A 113 -14.18 -3.77 21.51
CA GLY A 113 -14.86 -2.61 22.04
C GLY A 113 -16.18 -2.30 21.34
N LYS A 114 -16.94 -1.39 21.93
CA LYS A 114 -18.26 -0.98 21.41
C LYS A 114 -18.13 -0.28 20.05
N ASN A 115 -19.11 -0.52 19.17
CA ASN A 115 -19.19 0.04 17.83
C ASN A 115 -17.97 -0.28 16.93
N SER A 116 -17.15 -1.26 17.28
CA SER A 116 -16.07 -1.72 16.42
C SER A 116 -16.58 -2.74 15.43
N VAL A 117 -16.12 -2.62 14.18
CA VAL A 117 -16.58 -3.43 13.05
C VAL A 117 -15.37 -4.17 12.45
N ILE A 118 -15.52 -5.50 12.33
CA ILE A 118 -14.56 -6.36 11.65
C ILE A 118 -15.26 -6.96 10.43
N ASN A 119 -14.80 -6.60 9.25
CA ASN A 119 -15.39 -7.08 8.00
C ASN A 119 -14.94 -8.52 7.67
N GLY A 120 -15.56 -9.09 6.66
CA GLY A 120 -15.31 -10.46 6.24
C GLY A 120 -13.86 -10.73 5.81
N ASN A 121 -13.47 -12.01 5.86
CA ASN A 121 -12.12 -12.47 5.50
C ASN A 121 -10.98 -11.77 6.27
N CYS A 122 -11.21 -11.46 7.54
CA CYS A 122 -10.19 -11.01 8.48
C CYS A 122 -9.71 -12.17 9.35
N VAL A 123 -8.46 -12.08 9.81
CA VAL A 123 -7.89 -13.00 10.80
C VAL A 123 -7.36 -12.20 11.98
N ILE A 124 -7.91 -12.42 13.16
CA ILE A 124 -7.50 -11.78 14.40
C ILE A 124 -6.88 -12.85 15.29
N GLY A 125 -5.62 -12.64 15.69
CA GLY A 125 -4.87 -13.56 16.53
C GLY A 125 -5.36 -13.60 17.98
N ASP A 126 -4.72 -14.42 18.80
CA ASP A 126 -5.05 -14.58 20.21
C ASP A 126 -4.67 -13.35 21.04
N ASN A 127 -5.41 -13.08 22.11
CA ASN A 127 -5.17 -12.00 23.07
C ASN A 127 -5.15 -10.59 22.45
N VAL A 128 -5.76 -10.40 21.29
CA VAL A 128 -5.85 -9.08 20.66
C VAL A 128 -6.86 -8.22 21.38
N VAL A 129 -6.53 -6.94 21.62
CA VAL A 129 -7.43 -5.95 22.19
C VAL A 129 -7.78 -4.91 21.14
N ILE A 130 -9.05 -4.82 20.77
CA ILE A 130 -9.62 -3.83 19.87
C ILE A 130 -10.50 -2.92 20.71
N HIS A 131 -10.14 -1.65 20.82
CA HIS A 131 -10.92 -0.65 21.55
C HIS A 131 -12.17 -0.20 20.78
N ASP A 132 -12.91 0.75 21.35
CA ASP A 132 -14.17 1.24 20.82
C ASP A 132 -13.99 2.00 19.49
N ASN A 133 -15.01 1.91 18.61
CA ASN A 133 -15.08 2.66 17.35
C ASN A 133 -13.92 2.37 16.35
N VAL A 134 -13.38 1.17 16.36
CA VAL A 134 -12.36 0.72 15.38
C VAL A 134 -13.05 0.11 14.16
N SER A 135 -12.54 0.42 12.96
CA SER A 135 -13.04 -0.17 11.71
C SER A 135 -11.93 -0.98 11.05
N ILE A 136 -12.16 -2.29 10.89
CA ILE A 136 -11.24 -3.22 10.23
C ILE A 136 -11.90 -3.74 8.95
N TYR A 137 -11.31 -3.36 7.81
CA TYR A 137 -11.79 -3.75 6.50
C TYR A 137 -11.34 -5.17 6.13
N SER A 138 -12.04 -5.76 5.17
CA SER A 138 -11.79 -7.12 4.68
C SER A 138 -10.33 -7.36 4.29
N CYS A 139 -9.87 -8.61 4.43
CA CYS A 139 -8.50 -9.03 4.13
C CYS A 139 -7.44 -8.38 5.02
N THR A 140 -7.81 -8.08 6.26
CA THR A 140 -6.88 -7.63 7.29
C THR A 140 -6.52 -8.78 8.22
N ASN A 141 -5.22 -9.01 8.43
CA ASN A 141 -4.71 -9.98 9.39
C ASN A 141 -4.00 -9.23 10.52
N ILE A 142 -4.31 -9.55 11.77
CA ILE A 142 -3.70 -8.98 12.98
C ILE A 142 -3.13 -10.12 13.82
N GLY A 143 -1.84 -10.08 14.07
CA GLY A 143 -1.12 -11.06 14.89
C GLY A 143 -1.47 -10.94 16.37
N SER A 144 -1.12 -11.98 17.14
CA SER A 144 -1.46 -12.13 18.56
C SER A 144 -0.88 -11.04 19.45
N ASN A 145 -1.51 -10.79 20.59
CA ASN A 145 -1.10 -9.83 21.62
C ASN A 145 -1.07 -8.35 21.14
N SER A 146 -1.72 -8.04 20.03
CA SER A 146 -1.74 -6.68 19.48
C SER A 146 -2.87 -5.85 20.07
N ILE A 147 -2.67 -4.53 20.11
CA ILE A 147 -3.63 -3.56 20.68
C ILE A 147 -3.95 -2.51 19.63
N ILE A 148 -5.24 -2.31 19.36
CA ILE A 148 -5.73 -1.30 18.42
C ILE A 148 -6.58 -0.30 19.18
N HIS A 149 -6.12 0.94 19.28
CA HIS A 149 -6.81 1.99 20.01
C HIS A 149 -7.96 2.64 19.23
N SER A 150 -8.83 3.31 19.98
CA SER A 150 -10.12 3.84 19.51
C SER A 150 -10.01 4.76 18.30
N GLY A 151 -10.99 4.66 17.42
CA GLY A 151 -11.12 5.50 16.23
C GLY A 151 -10.18 5.14 15.08
N THR A 152 -9.35 4.12 15.23
CA THR A 152 -8.42 3.69 14.18
C THR A 152 -9.14 2.93 13.07
N VAL A 153 -8.74 3.22 11.82
CA VAL A 153 -9.25 2.59 10.60
C VAL A 153 -8.13 1.79 9.94
N ILE A 154 -8.37 0.50 9.72
CA ILE A 154 -7.40 -0.41 9.10
C ILE A 154 -7.98 -1.01 7.82
N GLY A 155 -7.28 -0.87 6.71
CA GLY A 155 -7.63 -1.50 5.43
C GLY A 155 -8.59 -0.68 4.56
N SER A 156 -8.78 0.62 4.82
CA SER A 156 -9.43 1.53 3.86
C SER A 156 -8.60 1.66 2.58
N ASP A 157 -9.25 2.07 1.47
CA ASP A 157 -8.52 2.37 0.23
C ASP A 157 -7.57 3.56 0.44
N GLY A 158 -6.36 3.45 -0.08
CA GLY A 158 -5.41 4.54 -0.17
C GLY A 158 -5.73 5.51 -1.31
N PHE A 159 -4.86 6.52 -1.47
CA PHE A 159 -4.96 7.51 -2.54
C PHE A 159 -4.46 6.94 -3.86
N GLY A 160 -5.33 6.28 -4.61
CA GLY A 160 -5.04 5.67 -5.90
C GLY A 160 -5.93 6.23 -7.02
N TYR A 161 -5.34 7.06 -7.92
CA TYR A 161 -6.05 7.66 -9.04
C TYR A 161 -5.14 7.78 -10.26
N ALA A 162 -5.66 7.41 -11.44
CA ALA A 162 -5.01 7.65 -12.72
C ALA A 162 -5.57 8.93 -13.36
N PRO A 163 -4.72 9.84 -13.89
CA PRO A 163 -5.20 11.04 -14.57
C PRO A 163 -5.88 10.66 -15.89
N LYS A 164 -7.02 11.29 -16.17
CA LYS A 164 -7.74 11.21 -17.44
C LYS A 164 -8.19 12.60 -17.89
N LYS A 165 -8.59 12.76 -19.14
CA LYS A 165 -9.13 14.04 -19.64
C LYS A 165 -10.34 14.45 -18.80
N GLY A 166 -10.25 15.59 -18.16
CA GLY A 166 -11.32 16.18 -17.35
C GLY A 166 -11.47 15.60 -15.92
N GLY A 167 -10.47 14.84 -15.41
CA GLY A 167 -10.53 14.35 -14.02
C GLY A 167 -9.63 13.17 -13.71
N TRP A 168 -10.12 12.29 -12.85
CA TRP A 168 -9.38 11.17 -12.28
C TRP A 168 -10.17 9.86 -12.44
N GLU A 169 -9.48 8.77 -12.72
CA GLU A 169 -10.02 7.42 -12.69
C GLU A 169 -9.55 6.72 -11.42
N LYS A 170 -10.48 6.20 -10.61
CA LYS A 170 -10.13 5.52 -9.37
C LYS A 170 -9.39 4.22 -9.65
N ILE A 171 -8.29 3.98 -8.93
CA ILE A 171 -7.63 2.69 -8.81
C ILE A 171 -8.22 2.01 -7.58
N ALA A 172 -8.98 0.96 -7.77
CA ALA A 172 -9.50 0.17 -6.68
C ALA A 172 -8.37 -0.66 -6.03
N HIS A 173 -8.40 -0.77 -4.70
CA HIS A 173 -7.37 -1.48 -3.96
C HIS A 173 -7.79 -2.94 -3.72
N LEU A 174 -7.02 -3.87 -4.27
CA LEU A 174 -7.28 -5.32 -4.24
C LEU A 174 -6.44 -6.06 -3.20
N GLY A 175 -5.54 -5.37 -2.53
CA GLY A 175 -4.73 -5.92 -1.47
C GLY A 175 -5.42 -5.87 -0.10
N GLY A 176 -4.65 -6.17 0.92
CA GLY A 176 -5.08 -6.15 2.32
C GLY A 176 -4.08 -5.44 3.22
N VAL A 177 -4.19 -5.71 4.53
CA VAL A 177 -3.24 -5.28 5.56
C VAL A 177 -2.80 -6.50 6.36
N VAL A 178 -1.50 -6.62 6.59
CA VAL A 178 -0.92 -7.65 7.45
C VAL A 178 -0.19 -6.97 8.60
N ILE A 179 -0.66 -7.22 9.81
CA ILE A 179 -0.11 -6.72 11.06
C ILE A 179 0.42 -7.92 11.84
N GLY A 180 1.67 -7.85 12.26
CA GLY A 180 2.34 -8.86 13.06
C GLY A 180 1.83 -8.95 14.49
N SER A 181 2.53 -9.73 15.31
CA SER A 181 2.24 -9.90 16.74
C SER A 181 2.88 -8.79 17.58
N ASP A 182 2.35 -8.58 18.79
CA ASP A 182 2.85 -7.58 19.75
C ASP A 182 2.88 -6.14 19.20
N VAL A 183 2.02 -5.83 18.23
CA VAL A 183 1.89 -4.50 17.63
C VAL A 183 0.92 -3.64 18.44
N GLU A 184 1.26 -2.36 18.61
CA GLU A 184 0.33 -1.40 19.21
C GLU A 184 0.09 -0.23 18.25
N ILE A 185 -1.18 0.05 17.96
CA ILE A 185 -1.61 1.11 17.06
C ILE A 185 -2.44 2.11 17.85
N GLY A 186 -1.93 3.34 17.97
CA GLY A 186 -2.54 4.44 18.68
C GLY A 186 -3.90 4.85 18.14
N ALA A 187 -4.53 5.80 18.79
CA ALA A 187 -5.87 6.28 18.45
C ALA A 187 -5.89 7.10 17.14
N ASN A 188 -7.01 6.99 16.42
CA ASN A 188 -7.26 7.75 15.19
C ASN A 188 -6.16 7.60 14.12
N CYS A 189 -5.54 6.43 14.03
CA CYS A 189 -4.64 6.09 12.94
C CYS A 189 -5.42 5.64 11.71
N ALA A 190 -4.84 5.87 10.51
CA ALA A 190 -5.34 5.36 9.25
C ALA A 190 -4.26 4.50 8.59
N ILE A 191 -4.57 3.23 8.32
CA ILE A 191 -3.68 2.28 7.67
C ILE A 191 -4.35 1.77 6.41
N ASP A 192 -3.87 2.24 5.27
CA ASP A 192 -4.46 1.90 3.99
C ASP A 192 -4.07 0.49 3.56
N ARG A 193 -4.98 -0.18 2.86
CA ARG A 193 -4.70 -1.46 2.20
C ARG A 193 -3.77 -1.29 1.00
N GLY A 194 -3.05 -2.32 0.63
CA GLY A 194 -2.27 -2.29 -0.60
C GLY A 194 -3.14 -2.20 -1.85
N ALA A 195 -2.66 -1.52 -2.87
CA ALA A 195 -3.34 -1.45 -4.17
C ALA A 195 -3.33 -2.83 -4.86
N LEU A 196 -2.15 -3.43 -4.96
CA LEU A 196 -1.93 -4.84 -5.31
C LEU A 196 -0.92 -5.37 -4.27
N GLY A 197 -1.20 -6.52 -3.69
CA GLY A 197 -0.43 -6.99 -2.52
C GLY A 197 -0.84 -6.25 -1.24
N ASN A 198 -0.06 -6.36 -0.17
CA ASN A 198 -0.46 -5.90 1.16
C ASN A 198 0.36 -4.70 1.63
N THR A 199 -0.23 -3.90 2.52
CA THR A 199 0.49 -3.05 3.46
C THR A 199 0.90 -3.94 4.64
N ILE A 200 2.17 -3.86 5.07
CA ILE A 200 2.76 -4.81 6.00
C ILE A 200 3.37 -4.08 7.20
N ILE A 201 2.92 -4.43 8.40
CA ILE A 201 3.45 -3.97 9.67
C ILE A 201 3.95 -5.19 10.41
N LYS A 202 5.26 -5.26 10.68
CA LYS A 202 5.91 -6.41 11.29
C LYS A 202 5.74 -6.42 12.81
N ASP A 203 6.23 -7.49 13.45
CA ASP A 203 6.10 -7.72 14.88
C ASP A 203 6.72 -6.60 15.74
N GLY A 204 6.10 -6.33 16.88
CA GLY A 204 6.61 -5.40 17.88
C GLY A 204 6.53 -3.90 17.52
N VAL A 205 6.00 -3.55 16.36
CA VAL A 205 5.86 -2.15 15.91
C VAL A 205 4.94 -1.37 16.86
N LYS A 206 5.29 -0.10 17.13
CA LYS A 206 4.52 0.80 17.98
C LYS A 206 4.19 2.09 17.24
N PHE A 207 2.91 2.39 17.11
CA PHE A 207 2.40 3.64 16.57
C PHE A 207 1.73 4.45 17.67
N ASP A 208 2.10 5.70 17.78
CA ASP A 208 1.40 6.71 18.54
C ASP A 208 0.12 7.16 17.79
N ASN A 209 -0.57 8.16 18.28
CA ASN A 209 -1.85 8.62 17.73
C ASN A 209 -1.73 9.42 16.43
N HIS A 210 -2.79 9.38 15.59
CA HIS A 210 -2.89 10.14 14.35
C HIS A 210 -1.79 9.83 13.33
N ILE A 211 -1.36 8.59 13.23
CA ILE A 211 -0.43 8.13 12.21
C ILE A 211 -1.20 7.79 10.93
N HIS A 212 -0.64 8.18 9.78
CA HIS A 212 -1.11 7.72 8.47
C HIS A 212 -0.07 6.83 7.80
N ILE A 213 -0.46 5.59 7.51
CA ILE A 213 0.33 4.62 6.74
C ILE A 213 -0.39 4.38 5.41
N ALA A 214 0.18 4.87 4.32
CA ALA A 214 -0.40 4.72 3.00
C ALA A 214 -0.22 3.30 2.43
N HIS A 215 -0.87 3.05 1.30
CA HIS A 215 -0.90 1.75 0.64
C HIS A 215 0.49 1.17 0.32
N ASN A 216 0.63 -0.15 0.46
CA ASN A 216 1.87 -0.89 0.15
C ASN A 216 3.12 -0.46 0.95
N VAL A 217 2.95 0.20 2.07
CA VAL A 217 4.05 0.48 3.01
C VAL A 217 4.45 -0.80 3.72
N GLU A 218 5.75 -0.98 3.93
CA GLU A 218 6.31 -2.05 4.75
C GLU A 218 7.07 -1.46 5.94
N ILE A 219 6.71 -1.84 7.18
CA ILE A 219 7.37 -1.41 8.42
C ILE A 219 8.03 -2.62 9.08
N GLY A 220 9.33 -2.55 9.29
CA GLY A 220 10.14 -3.59 9.91
C GLY A 220 9.93 -3.72 11.43
N GLU A 221 10.37 -4.84 11.97
CA GLU A 221 10.16 -5.25 13.36
C GLU A 221 10.66 -4.18 14.36
N ASN A 222 9.94 -4.01 15.46
CA ASN A 222 10.29 -3.12 16.58
C ASN A 222 10.49 -1.66 16.21
N THR A 223 9.99 -1.21 15.06
CA THR A 223 10.03 0.21 14.67
C THR A 223 8.94 0.98 15.41
N ALA A 224 9.28 2.17 15.92
CA ALA A 224 8.37 3.07 16.60
C ALA A 224 8.15 4.35 15.79
N ILE A 225 6.89 4.79 15.67
CA ILE A 225 6.50 6.01 14.96
C ILE A 225 5.67 6.87 15.90
N ALA A 226 6.13 8.09 16.17
CA ALA A 226 5.46 9.04 17.05
C ALA A 226 4.40 9.88 16.30
N GLY A 227 3.53 10.50 17.08
CA GLY A 227 2.28 11.08 16.65
C GLY A 227 2.31 12.07 15.48
N GLN A 228 1.23 12.07 14.71
CA GLN A 228 1.00 12.94 13.57
C GLN A 228 2.02 12.75 12.42
N SER A 229 2.72 11.62 12.37
CA SER A 229 3.62 11.28 11.27
C SER A 229 2.86 10.63 10.12
N GLY A 230 3.34 10.83 8.88
CA GLY A 230 2.75 10.28 7.68
C GLY A 230 3.79 9.58 6.80
N VAL A 231 3.45 8.38 6.35
CA VAL A 231 4.27 7.56 5.47
C VAL A 231 3.55 7.35 4.15
N ALA A 232 4.08 7.89 3.07
CA ALA A 232 3.48 7.80 1.74
C ALA A 232 3.63 6.40 1.13
N GLY A 233 2.87 6.15 0.06
CA GLY A 233 2.76 4.80 -0.54
C GLY A 233 4.07 4.16 -0.96
N SER A 234 4.15 2.84 -0.79
CA SER A 234 5.28 2.00 -1.19
C SER A 234 6.63 2.33 -0.53
N VAL A 235 6.62 2.97 0.61
CA VAL A 235 7.82 3.18 1.45
C VAL A 235 8.14 1.90 2.20
N LYS A 236 9.45 1.59 2.32
CA LYS A 236 9.95 0.53 3.16
C LYS A 236 10.79 1.11 4.30
N ILE A 237 10.40 0.82 5.53
CA ILE A 237 11.14 1.18 6.74
C ILE A 237 11.67 -0.10 7.37
N GLY A 238 12.96 -0.13 7.63
CA GLY A 238 13.64 -1.26 8.26
C GLY A 238 13.26 -1.44 9.72
N LYS A 239 13.95 -2.34 10.40
CA LYS A 239 13.72 -2.67 11.82
C LYS A 239 14.42 -1.69 12.77
N ASN A 240 13.88 -1.66 14.00
CA ASN A 240 14.42 -0.85 15.10
C ASN A 240 14.58 0.62 14.75
N CYS A 241 13.75 1.16 13.84
CA CYS A 241 13.76 2.57 13.51
C CYS A 241 12.95 3.38 14.53
N GLN A 242 13.32 4.63 14.72
CA GLN A 242 12.62 5.59 15.57
C GLN A 242 12.25 6.81 14.75
N ILE A 243 10.98 6.94 14.42
CA ILE A 243 10.44 8.06 13.65
C ILE A 243 9.72 8.98 14.62
N ALA A 244 10.30 10.15 14.84
CA ALA A 244 9.73 11.12 15.78
C ALA A 244 8.45 11.79 15.24
N GLY A 245 7.78 12.59 16.07
CA GLY A 245 6.49 13.17 15.73
C GLY A 245 6.53 14.15 14.54
N LYS A 246 5.42 14.20 13.79
CA LYS A 246 5.23 15.08 12.62
C LYS A 246 6.26 14.88 11.50
N VAL A 247 6.82 13.68 11.37
CA VAL A 247 7.69 13.31 10.27
C VAL A 247 6.84 12.99 9.04
N GLY A 248 7.22 13.53 7.88
CA GLY A 248 6.68 13.17 6.58
C GLY A 248 7.69 12.34 5.78
N ILE A 249 7.27 11.23 5.19
CA ILE A 249 8.14 10.40 4.34
C ILE A 249 7.48 10.31 2.96
N VAL A 250 8.16 10.80 1.91
CA VAL A 250 7.62 10.76 0.54
C VAL A 250 7.65 9.34 -0.03
N GLY A 251 6.82 9.06 -1.04
CA GLY A 251 6.63 7.70 -1.56
C GLY A 251 7.87 7.07 -2.21
N TRP A 252 7.88 5.72 -2.26
CA TRP A 252 8.89 4.89 -2.93
C TRP A 252 10.30 5.01 -2.34
N LEU A 253 10.43 5.38 -1.08
CA LEU A 253 11.71 5.46 -0.38
C LEU A 253 11.98 4.20 0.44
N GLU A 254 13.28 3.95 0.65
CA GLU A 254 13.77 2.92 1.56
C GLU A 254 14.55 3.56 2.71
N ILE A 255 14.18 3.21 3.94
CA ILE A 255 14.88 3.58 5.16
C ILE A 255 15.45 2.28 5.74
N THR A 256 16.76 2.18 5.85
CA THR A 256 17.43 0.99 6.37
C THR A 256 17.18 0.81 7.88
N ASP A 257 17.60 -0.32 8.43
CA ASP A 257 17.47 -0.63 9.86
C ASP A 257 18.21 0.40 10.75
N ASN A 258 17.76 0.55 12.00
CA ASN A 258 18.40 1.35 13.05
C ASN A 258 18.57 2.84 12.68
N VAL A 259 17.60 3.41 11.99
CA VAL A 259 17.55 4.83 11.67
C VAL A 259 16.67 5.57 12.67
N THR A 260 17.15 6.72 13.13
CA THR A 260 16.34 7.67 13.91
C THR A 260 16.08 8.92 13.06
N VAL A 261 14.81 9.30 12.89
CA VAL A 261 14.41 10.52 12.19
C VAL A 261 13.81 11.48 13.21
N MET A 262 14.42 12.68 13.31
CA MET A 262 14.01 13.69 14.29
C MET A 262 12.70 14.38 13.90
N ALA A 263 11.99 14.92 14.89
CA ALA A 263 10.66 15.49 14.75
C ALA A 263 10.54 16.56 13.66
N GLY A 264 9.40 16.55 12.94
CA GLY A 264 9.09 17.51 11.88
C GLY A 264 9.91 17.37 10.59
N THR A 265 10.77 16.37 10.48
CA THR A 265 11.59 16.11 9.29
C THR A 265 10.75 15.68 8.10
N LEU A 266 11.01 16.28 6.92
CA LEU A 266 10.53 15.74 5.65
C LEU A 266 11.63 14.91 4.99
N VAL A 267 11.42 13.59 4.93
CA VAL A 267 12.35 12.64 4.27
C VAL A 267 12.00 12.58 2.78
N THR A 268 12.91 13.09 1.94
CA THR A 268 12.73 13.19 0.48
C THR A 268 13.66 12.27 -0.32
N LYS A 269 14.50 11.49 0.35
CA LYS A 269 15.42 10.51 -0.26
C LYS A 269 15.60 9.30 0.64
N SER A 270 15.93 8.16 0.06
CA SER A 270 16.22 6.93 0.81
C SER A 270 17.40 7.13 1.78
N LEU A 271 17.26 6.56 2.99
CA LEU A 271 18.28 6.58 4.03
C LEU A 271 18.94 5.21 4.09
N LYS A 272 20.09 5.08 3.42
CA LYS A 272 20.77 3.79 3.20
C LYS A 272 21.76 3.41 4.30
N GLN A 273 21.97 4.26 5.30
CA GLN A 273 22.89 4.02 6.41
C GLN A 273 22.17 4.23 7.73
N PRO A 274 22.42 3.40 8.77
CA PRO A 274 21.96 3.65 10.13
C PRO A 274 22.46 5.00 10.64
N GLY A 275 21.70 5.65 11.50
CA GLY A 275 22.09 6.94 12.07
C GLY A 275 20.92 7.84 12.42
N VAL A 276 21.24 9.06 12.87
CA VAL A 276 20.27 10.08 13.25
C VAL A 276 20.18 11.14 12.16
N TYR A 277 18.96 11.41 11.69
CA TYR A 277 18.68 12.32 10.59
C TYR A 277 17.74 13.44 11.04
N SER A 278 18.05 14.67 10.65
CA SER A 278 17.25 15.86 10.92
C SER A 278 17.04 16.66 9.66
N GLY A 279 15.81 17.12 9.43
CA GLY A 279 15.44 17.93 8.26
C GLY A 279 14.73 19.24 8.62
N VAL A 280 14.70 19.62 9.90
CA VAL A 280 14.05 20.86 10.38
C VAL A 280 15.06 21.74 11.05
N MET A 281 14.88 23.04 10.88
CA MET A 281 15.62 24.06 11.58
C MET A 281 15.17 24.13 13.05
N PRO A 282 16.10 24.25 14.01
CA PRO A 282 15.74 24.55 15.39
C PRO A 282 14.93 25.86 15.49
N VAL A 283 14.05 25.92 16.48
CA VAL A 283 13.29 27.16 16.74
C VAL A 283 14.24 28.31 17.00
N GLN A 284 13.95 29.46 16.40
CA GLN A 284 14.74 30.67 16.51
C GLN A 284 13.84 31.86 16.85
N ASN A 285 14.43 32.94 17.40
CA ASN A 285 13.73 34.20 17.46
C ASN A 285 13.33 34.64 16.03
N HIS A 286 12.11 35.18 15.88
CA HIS A 286 11.56 35.55 14.58
C HIS A 286 12.50 36.42 13.73
N LYS A 287 13.18 37.42 14.33
CA LYS A 287 14.13 38.30 13.66
C LYS A 287 15.31 37.51 13.10
N ASP A 288 15.79 36.49 13.82
CA ASP A 288 16.93 35.67 13.39
C ASP A 288 16.54 34.67 12.34
N ALA A 289 15.32 34.10 12.43
CA ALA A 289 14.75 33.27 11.39
C ALA A 289 14.60 34.00 10.04
N LEU A 290 14.15 35.27 10.06
CA LEU A 290 14.11 36.12 8.86
C LEU A 290 15.48 36.38 8.25
N LYS A 291 16.49 36.66 9.07
CA LYS A 291 17.89 36.85 8.60
C LYS A 291 18.44 35.56 7.97
N PHE A 292 18.17 34.42 8.58
CA PHE A 292 18.57 33.12 8.06
C PHE A 292 17.90 32.85 6.72
N ALA A 293 16.57 33.03 6.61
CA ALA A 293 15.82 32.84 5.37
C ALA A 293 16.34 33.75 4.24
N ALA A 294 16.72 34.96 4.56
CA ALA A 294 17.34 35.91 3.58
C ALA A 294 18.69 35.41 3.06
N LYS A 295 19.48 34.70 3.87
CA LYS A 295 20.76 34.10 3.44
C LYS A 295 20.60 32.89 2.52
N LEU A 296 19.51 32.14 2.68
CA LEU A 296 19.19 30.96 1.82
C LEU A 296 18.73 31.36 0.41
N LYS A 297 18.30 32.61 0.20
CA LYS A 297 17.87 33.13 -1.12
C LYS A 297 19.04 33.62 -2.00
N ARG A 298 20.26 33.60 -1.49
CA ARG A 298 21.49 33.95 -2.24
C ARG A 298 22.23 32.68 -2.66
#